data_482195ac2ff5d74c7521bb69b1cf7b4f
#
_entry.id   482195ac2ff5d74c7521bb69b1cf7b4f
#
_cell.length_a   1.000
_cell.length_b   1.000
_cell.length_c   1.000
_cell.angle_alpha   90.00
_cell.angle_beta   90.00
_cell.angle_gamma   90.00
#
_symmetry.space_group_name_H-M   'P 1'
#
loop_
_entity.id
_entity.type
_entity.pdbx_description
1 polymer ?
#
loop_
_entity_poly.entity_id
_entity_poly.type
_entity_poly.pdbx_seq_one_letter_code
_entity_poly.pdbx_strand_id
1 'polypeptide(L)'
;MAASSRKPIIIEQPLINSIPSHLLPRFDPTYVEYYNKYCAGRLATHQVPIEDYRKDPSKYTIAFGRELIDDGDLIIHEEKCPVEGGEITVRIFQPGQVPPVPEILRPVYVNFHGGGWVFGGLFTDNEYCKRLALELQCVCIDVDYRLAPEHKFPTAVDDCWAALSWIRDTKAKELKLDLNRVAVGGASAGGHLSAVVAHMCRDLGIPLAFQLLAVPVCDMHVFTPTGQLREDCPYESYREMYHTVPLPAERMMWFHSKFLGSSRPSEFDEPPIDWKVSPIRATKFEGLAPALIFTAEMDPLRDEGEAYGKKMNEAGSKAEMIRVKGAPHTFMIHEPV
;
A
#
# COMPACT_ATOMS: atom_id res chain seq x y z
N MET A 1 -18.61 -0.39 -20.34
CA MET A 1 -17.61 -0.99 -21.23
C MET A 1 -17.23 -2.33 -20.63
N ALA A 2 -17.35 -3.43 -21.36
CA ALA A 2 -17.06 -4.76 -20.82
C ALA A 2 -15.60 -4.82 -20.32
N ALA A 3 -15.43 -5.18 -19.06
CA ALA A 3 -14.12 -5.46 -18.50
C ALA A 3 -13.49 -6.59 -19.30
N SER A 4 -12.45 -6.27 -20.07
CA SER A 4 -11.71 -7.31 -20.77
C SER A 4 -11.05 -8.19 -19.73
N SER A 5 -11.39 -9.47 -19.67
CA SER A 5 -10.63 -10.45 -18.91
C SER A 5 -9.17 -10.34 -19.39
N ARG A 6 -8.31 -9.76 -18.56
CA ARG A 6 -6.89 -9.58 -18.88
C ARG A 6 -6.26 -10.97 -18.90
N LYS A 7 -6.16 -11.57 -20.07
CA LYS A 7 -5.43 -12.84 -20.21
C LYS A 7 -3.95 -12.58 -19.90
N PRO A 8 -3.32 -13.46 -19.12
CA PRO A 8 -1.90 -13.38 -18.86
C PRO A 8 -1.10 -13.41 -20.16
N ILE A 9 -0.19 -12.45 -20.35
CA ILE A 9 0.74 -12.49 -21.47
C ILE A 9 1.86 -13.44 -21.10
N ILE A 10 1.92 -14.60 -21.73
CA ILE A 10 3.02 -15.54 -21.58
C ILE A 10 4.25 -14.92 -22.23
N ILE A 11 5.37 -14.91 -21.49
CA ILE A 11 6.62 -14.35 -21.98
C ILE A 11 7.55 -15.49 -22.35
N GLU A 12 7.91 -15.55 -23.63
CA GLU A 12 8.97 -16.42 -24.09
C GLU A 12 10.34 -15.85 -23.71
N GLN A 13 11.26 -16.72 -23.36
CA GLN A 13 12.63 -16.54 -22.91
C GLN A 13 13.43 -15.39 -23.60
N PRO A 14 14.40 -14.74 -22.93
CA PRO A 14 15.07 -15.17 -21.68
C PRO A 14 14.45 -14.61 -20.41
N LEU A 15 14.62 -15.32 -19.28
CA LEU A 15 14.23 -14.81 -17.96
C LEU A 15 15.19 -13.69 -17.55
N ILE A 16 14.69 -12.48 -17.45
CA ILE A 16 15.48 -11.27 -17.14
C ILE A 16 15.62 -11.11 -15.62
N ASN A 17 14.52 -11.37 -14.89
CA ASN A 17 14.44 -11.20 -13.44
C ASN A 17 14.10 -12.55 -12.77
N SER A 18 15.03 -13.49 -12.81
CA SER A 18 14.85 -14.82 -12.21
C SER A 18 14.84 -14.75 -10.68
N ILE A 19 14.08 -15.65 -10.05
CA ILE A 19 14.20 -15.88 -8.60
C ILE A 19 15.62 -16.37 -8.31
N PRO A 20 16.36 -15.74 -7.35
CA PRO A 20 17.67 -16.24 -6.94
C PRO A 20 17.59 -17.70 -6.46
N SER A 21 18.53 -18.54 -6.91
CA SER A 21 18.50 -19.99 -6.65
C SER A 21 18.50 -20.34 -5.16
N HIS A 22 19.18 -19.55 -4.33
CA HIS A 22 19.24 -19.75 -2.87
C HIS A 22 17.93 -19.40 -2.17
N LEU A 23 17.07 -18.56 -2.77
CA LEU A 23 15.76 -18.21 -2.24
C LEU A 23 14.63 -19.12 -2.73
N LEU A 24 14.84 -19.77 -3.89
CA LEU A 24 13.83 -20.58 -4.56
C LEU A 24 13.14 -21.61 -3.64
N PRO A 25 13.84 -22.36 -2.77
CA PRO A 25 13.20 -23.35 -1.90
C PRO A 25 12.33 -22.74 -0.78
N ARG A 26 12.42 -21.46 -0.54
CA ARG A 26 11.67 -20.74 0.49
C ARG A 26 10.36 -20.16 -0.01
N PHE A 27 10.26 -19.91 -1.32
CA PHE A 27 9.02 -19.42 -1.93
C PHE A 27 7.94 -20.50 -1.98
N ASP A 28 6.68 -20.07 -1.93
CA ASP A 28 5.55 -20.93 -2.24
C ASP A 28 5.70 -21.49 -3.68
N PRO A 29 5.59 -22.82 -3.89
CA PRO A 29 5.76 -23.41 -5.22
C PRO A 29 4.78 -22.86 -6.27
N THR A 30 3.55 -22.54 -5.88
CA THR A 30 2.54 -21.98 -6.78
C THR A 30 2.97 -20.60 -7.26
N TYR A 31 3.53 -19.78 -6.33
CA TYR A 31 4.09 -18.49 -6.72
C TYR A 31 5.29 -18.64 -7.66
N VAL A 32 6.19 -19.60 -7.41
CA VAL A 32 7.35 -19.84 -8.28
C VAL A 32 6.90 -20.17 -9.71
N GLU A 33 5.92 -21.06 -9.87
CA GLU A 33 5.37 -21.40 -11.18
C GLU A 33 4.77 -20.17 -11.87
N TYR A 34 3.93 -19.44 -11.15
CA TYR A 34 3.32 -18.20 -11.61
C TYR A 34 4.36 -17.18 -12.04
N TYR A 35 5.34 -16.88 -11.16
CA TYR A 35 6.34 -15.88 -11.42
C TYR A 35 7.20 -16.20 -12.65
N ASN A 36 7.65 -17.44 -12.76
CA ASN A 36 8.44 -17.89 -13.90
C ASN A 36 7.66 -17.81 -15.21
N LYS A 37 6.38 -18.13 -15.17
CA LYS A 37 5.52 -18.14 -16.36
C LYS A 37 5.17 -16.74 -16.84
N TYR A 38 4.95 -15.79 -15.93
CA TYR A 38 4.33 -14.52 -16.28
C TYR A 38 5.18 -13.28 -15.98
N CYS A 39 6.14 -13.36 -15.06
CA CYS A 39 6.85 -12.19 -14.56
C CYS A 39 8.35 -12.19 -14.87
N ALA A 40 9.03 -13.33 -14.73
CA ALA A 40 10.49 -13.40 -14.77
C ALA A 40 11.13 -12.94 -16.09
N GLY A 41 10.42 -13.02 -17.20
CA GLY A 41 10.86 -12.53 -18.52
C GLY A 41 10.62 -11.05 -18.76
N ARG A 42 10.10 -10.30 -17.77
CA ARG A 42 9.76 -8.88 -17.92
C ARG A 42 10.77 -7.98 -17.23
N LEU A 43 10.93 -6.78 -17.78
CA LEU A 43 11.62 -5.71 -17.07
C LEU A 43 10.78 -5.26 -15.87
N ALA A 44 11.45 -5.07 -14.73
CA ALA A 44 10.83 -4.50 -13.57
C ALA A 44 10.69 -2.97 -13.73
N THR A 45 9.80 -2.37 -12.95
CA THR A 45 9.45 -0.94 -13.07
C THR A 45 10.64 0.02 -12.91
N HIS A 46 11.65 -0.34 -12.12
CA HIS A 46 12.87 0.45 -11.95
C HIS A 46 13.89 0.30 -13.11
N GLN A 47 13.66 -0.66 -13.99
CA GLN A 47 14.50 -0.95 -15.16
C GLN A 47 14.00 -0.28 -16.44
N VAL A 48 12.91 0.50 -16.35
CA VAL A 48 12.31 1.20 -17.49
C VAL A 48 12.01 2.66 -17.14
N PRO A 49 11.96 3.59 -18.12
CA PRO A 49 11.49 4.95 -17.90
C PRO A 49 10.07 4.97 -17.32
N ILE A 50 9.80 5.89 -16.39
CA ILE A 50 8.48 6.01 -15.73
C ILE A 50 7.39 6.26 -16.77
N GLU A 51 7.66 7.09 -17.77
CA GLU A 51 6.74 7.47 -18.83
C GLU A 51 6.32 6.25 -19.67
N ASP A 52 7.26 5.36 -19.95
CA ASP A 52 7.00 4.13 -20.72
C ASP A 52 6.14 3.16 -19.89
N TYR A 53 6.43 3.03 -18.58
CA TYR A 53 5.61 2.23 -17.69
C TYR A 53 4.18 2.77 -17.60
N ARG A 54 4.01 4.08 -17.38
CA ARG A 54 2.70 4.72 -17.21
C ARG A 54 1.86 4.68 -18.48
N LYS A 55 2.52 4.70 -19.65
CA LYS A 55 1.85 4.61 -20.95
C LYS A 55 1.19 3.25 -21.16
N ASP A 56 1.83 2.18 -20.72
CA ASP A 56 1.29 0.82 -20.83
C ASP A 56 1.77 -0.04 -19.63
N PRO A 57 1.12 0.12 -18.46
CA PRO A 57 1.46 -0.67 -17.28
C PRO A 57 1.33 -2.17 -17.48
N SER A 58 0.41 -2.63 -18.35
CA SER A 58 0.14 -4.05 -18.59
C SER A 58 1.33 -4.79 -19.20
N LYS A 59 2.22 -4.06 -19.87
CA LYS A 59 3.45 -4.60 -20.45
C LYS A 59 4.46 -5.03 -19.37
N TYR A 60 4.44 -4.41 -18.19
CA TYR A 60 5.44 -4.59 -17.15
C TYR A 60 4.89 -5.22 -15.87
N THR A 61 3.67 -4.91 -15.56
CA THR A 61 2.99 -5.44 -14.36
C THR A 61 1.79 -6.26 -14.78
N ILE A 62 1.67 -7.42 -14.17
CA ILE A 62 0.52 -8.27 -14.37
C ILE A 62 -0.26 -8.30 -13.06
N ALA A 63 -1.48 -7.83 -13.09
CA ALA A 63 -2.47 -8.12 -12.07
C ALA A 63 -3.19 -9.41 -12.49
N PHE A 64 -3.15 -10.43 -11.66
CA PHE A 64 -3.63 -11.76 -12.03
C PHE A 64 -4.68 -12.30 -11.12
N GLY A 65 -5.40 -13.25 -11.73
CA GLY A 65 -6.06 -14.33 -11.07
C GLY A 65 -7.35 -13.97 -10.35
N ARG A 66 -7.75 -12.71 -10.36
CA ARG A 66 -9.05 -12.33 -9.80
C ARG A 66 -10.10 -12.44 -10.89
N GLU A 67 -11.07 -13.33 -10.71
CA GLU A 67 -12.38 -13.09 -11.30
C GLU A 67 -12.80 -11.69 -10.89
N LEU A 68 -13.15 -10.87 -11.89
CA LEU A 68 -13.72 -9.56 -11.63
C LEU A 68 -14.97 -9.78 -10.79
N ILE A 69 -14.96 -9.23 -9.58
CA ILE A 69 -16.12 -9.28 -8.71
C ILE A 69 -17.23 -8.50 -9.40
N ASP A 70 -18.38 -9.14 -9.60
CA ASP A 70 -19.57 -8.45 -10.08
C ASP A 70 -19.84 -7.26 -9.15
N ASP A 71 -20.15 -6.12 -9.72
CA ASP A 71 -20.47 -4.92 -8.92
C ASP A 71 -21.69 -5.17 -8.02
N GLY A 72 -22.53 -6.16 -8.36
CA GLY A 72 -23.67 -6.59 -7.57
C GLY A 72 -24.55 -5.42 -7.16
N ASP A 73 -24.82 -5.30 -5.86
CA ASP A 73 -25.58 -4.20 -5.30
C ASP A 73 -24.72 -2.97 -4.90
N LEU A 74 -23.52 -2.81 -5.46
CA LEU A 74 -22.69 -1.64 -5.20
C LEU A 74 -23.09 -0.44 -6.05
N ILE A 75 -23.18 0.71 -5.42
CA ILE A 75 -23.18 2.02 -6.10
C ILE A 75 -21.74 2.49 -6.13
N ILE A 76 -21.15 2.58 -7.33
CA ILE A 76 -19.76 2.99 -7.54
C ILE A 76 -19.74 4.29 -8.31
N HIS A 77 -19.09 5.30 -7.74
CA HIS A 77 -18.92 6.61 -8.40
C HIS A 77 -17.61 7.26 -7.97
N GLU A 78 -17.19 8.25 -8.75
CA GLU A 78 -15.99 9.04 -8.48
C GLU A 78 -16.39 10.47 -8.12
N GLU A 79 -15.64 11.04 -7.17
CA GLU A 79 -15.82 12.43 -6.77
C GLU A 79 -14.46 13.15 -6.70
N LYS A 80 -14.52 14.48 -6.75
CA LYS A 80 -13.37 15.34 -6.59
C LYS A 80 -13.23 15.77 -5.14
N CYS A 81 -12.06 15.48 -4.59
CA CYS A 81 -11.68 15.87 -3.24
C CYS A 81 -10.70 17.05 -3.33
N PRO A 82 -11.00 18.20 -2.72
CA PRO A 82 -10.09 19.34 -2.67
C PRO A 82 -8.83 19.01 -1.88
N VAL A 83 -7.68 19.38 -2.42
CA VAL A 83 -6.38 19.29 -1.75
C VAL A 83 -5.60 20.57 -1.94
N GLU A 84 -4.51 20.77 -1.22
CA GLU A 84 -3.65 21.92 -1.44
C GLU A 84 -3.10 21.95 -2.87
N GLY A 85 -3.33 23.06 -3.56
CA GLY A 85 -2.89 23.25 -4.94
C GLY A 85 -3.74 22.58 -6.01
N GLY A 86 -4.94 22.05 -5.68
CA GLY A 86 -5.83 21.44 -6.68
C GLY A 86 -6.89 20.50 -6.12
N GLU A 87 -7.10 19.42 -6.82
CA GLU A 87 -8.04 18.37 -6.44
C GLU A 87 -7.50 16.99 -6.83
N ILE A 88 -7.88 15.98 -6.07
CA ILE A 88 -7.65 14.57 -6.39
C ILE A 88 -8.99 13.87 -6.64
N THR A 89 -8.93 12.66 -7.21
CA THR A 89 -10.13 11.83 -7.39
C THR A 89 -10.22 10.81 -6.25
N VAL A 90 -11.42 10.57 -5.75
CA VAL A 90 -11.71 9.44 -4.89
C VAL A 90 -12.79 8.59 -5.54
N ARG A 91 -12.69 7.27 -5.39
CA ARG A 91 -13.73 6.33 -5.83
C ARG A 91 -14.44 5.76 -4.62
N ILE A 92 -15.77 5.87 -4.62
CA ILE A 92 -16.64 5.48 -3.52
C ILE A 92 -17.38 4.21 -3.93
N PHE A 93 -17.24 3.17 -3.11
CA PHE A 93 -17.96 1.90 -3.21
C PHE A 93 -18.96 1.83 -2.06
N GLN A 94 -20.22 2.01 -2.38
CA GLN A 94 -21.30 2.02 -1.39
C GLN A 94 -22.23 0.84 -1.63
N PRO A 95 -22.53 0.00 -0.61
CA PRO A 95 -23.53 -1.04 -0.73
C PRO A 95 -24.89 -0.47 -1.10
N GLY A 96 -25.50 -0.97 -2.19
CA GLY A 96 -26.73 -0.43 -2.75
C GLY A 96 -27.98 -0.71 -1.92
N GLN A 97 -28.02 -1.88 -1.25
CA GLN A 97 -29.12 -2.21 -0.35
C GLN A 97 -28.96 -1.49 0.98
N VAL A 98 -29.70 -0.44 1.17
CA VAL A 98 -29.92 0.13 2.51
C VAL A 98 -30.90 -0.81 3.21
N PRO A 99 -30.57 -1.40 4.38
CA PRO A 99 -31.59 -2.09 5.18
C PRO A 99 -32.79 -1.14 5.35
N PRO A 100 -34.02 -1.64 5.40
CA PRO A 100 -35.21 -0.80 5.54
C PRO A 100 -35.29 -0.03 6.86
N VAL A 101 -34.23 -0.06 7.67
CA VAL A 101 -34.11 0.69 8.92
C VAL A 101 -33.50 2.06 8.60
N PRO A 102 -34.23 3.17 8.80
CA PRO A 102 -33.89 4.49 8.22
C PRO A 102 -32.62 5.16 8.70
N GLU A 103 -31.91 4.65 9.72
CA GLU A 103 -30.85 5.40 10.43
C GLU A 103 -29.56 4.63 10.71
N ILE A 104 -29.27 3.53 10.02
CA ILE A 104 -28.01 2.82 10.28
C ILE A 104 -26.87 3.53 9.56
N LEU A 105 -25.97 4.15 10.34
CA LEU A 105 -24.71 4.66 9.85
C LEU A 105 -23.76 3.51 9.47
N ARG A 106 -23.04 3.64 8.35
CA ARG A 106 -22.14 2.61 7.84
C ARG A 106 -20.70 2.82 8.30
N PRO A 107 -19.98 1.72 8.61
CA PRO A 107 -18.53 1.80 8.76
C PRO A 107 -17.88 2.32 7.49
N VAL A 108 -16.69 2.88 7.65
CA VAL A 108 -15.92 3.44 6.54
C VAL A 108 -14.55 2.78 6.50
N TYR A 109 -14.13 2.37 5.32
CA TYR A 109 -12.74 1.99 5.05
C TYR A 109 -12.16 2.94 4.01
N VAL A 110 -11.08 3.65 4.35
CA VAL A 110 -10.35 4.52 3.44
C VAL A 110 -9.11 3.78 2.98
N ASN A 111 -9.05 3.52 1.66
CA ASN A 111 -7.95 2.82 1.03
C ASN A 111 -6.93 3.77 0.44
N PHE A 112 -5.65 3.50 0.67
CA PHE A 112 -4.53 4.13 0.00
C PHE A 112 -3.78 3.05 -0.79
N HIS A 113 -3.78 3.18 -2.11
CA HIS A 113 -3.22 2.14 -2.97
C HIS A 113 -1.70 1.98 -2.83
N GLY A 114 -1.19 0.80 -3.19
CA GLY A 114 0.24 0.54 -3.29
C GLY A 114 0.87 1.12 -4.56
N GLY A 115 2.17 0.85 -4.75
CA GLY A 115 2.90 1.26 -5.96
C GLY A 115 4.09 2.16 -5.73
N GLY A 116 4.66 2.15 -4.51
CA GLY A 116 5.89 2.88 -4.14
C GLY A 116 5.75 4.39 -4.30
N TRP A 117 4.55 4.96 -4.11
CA TRP A 117 4.22 6.39 -4.29
C TRP A 117 4.43 6.93 -5.71
N VAL A 118 4.81 6.08 -6.67
CA VAL A 118 5.17 6.44 -8.06
C VAL A 118 4.17 5.87 -9.05
N PHE A 119 3.59 4.74 -8.73
CA PHE A 119 2.65 4.02 -9.56
C PHE A 119 1.36 3.72 -8.80
N GLY A 120 0.36 3.25 -9.54
CA GLY A 120 -0.94 2.93 -9.00
C GLY A 120 -1.98 3.97 -9.36
N GLY A 121 -3.14 3.83 -8.77
CA GLY A 121 -4.33 4.65 -8.98
C GLY A 121 -5.57 3.84 -8.64
N LEU A 122 -6.76 4.37 -8.92
CA LEU A 122 -8.05 3.74 -8.62
C LEU A 122 -8.27 2.34 -9.23
N PHE A 123 -7.42 1.94 -10.19
CA PHE A 123 -7.46 0.60 -10.78
C PHE A 123 -6.68 -0.45 -9.96
N THR A 124 -5.80 -0.02 -9.06
CA THR A 124 -4.87 -0.91 -8.34
C THR A 124 -5.61 -1.84 -7.39
N ASP A 125 -6.44 -1.28 -6.53
CA ASP A 125 -7.14 -2.00 -5.46
C ASP A 125 -8.66 -2.09 -5.70
N ASN A 126 -9.13 -1.85 -6.93
CA ASN A 126 -10.55 -1.78 -7.28
C ASN A 126 -11.33 -3.02 -6.81
N GLU A 127 -10.85 -4.23 -7.13
CA GLU A 127 -11.53 -5.48 -6.74
C GLU A 127 -11.47 -5.75 -5.23
N TYR A 128 -10.37 -5.33 -4.59
CA TYR A 128 -10.23 -5.39 -3.15
C TYR A 128 -11.26 -4.48 -2.45
N CYS A 129 -11.38 -3.22 -2.90
CA CYS A 129 -12.35 -2.27 -2.38
C CYS A 129 -13.80 -2.73 -2.56
N LYS A 130 -14.14 -3.31 -3.72
CA LYS A 130 -15.45 -3.92 -3.96
C LYS A 130 -15.74 -5.04 -2.96
N ARG A 131 -14.79 -5.96 -2.77
CA ARG A 131 -14.92 -7.08 -1.84
C ARG A 131 -15.14 -6.58 -0.42
N LEU A 132 -14.34 -5.63 0.05
CA LEU A 132 -14.52 -5.05 1.38
C LEU A 132 -15.91 -4.41 1.55
N ALA A 133 -16.34 -3.62 0.57
CA ALA A 133 -17.65 -2.98 0.63
C ALA A 133 -18.79 -4.00 0.70
N LEU A 134 -18.74 -5.08 -0.10
CA LEU A 134 -19.76 -6.12 -0.14
C LEU A 134 -19.74 -7.00 1.13
N GLU A 135 -18.57 -7.50 1.51
CA GLU A 135 -18.45 -8.47 2.60
C GLU A 135 -18.66 -7.83 3.98
N LEU A 136 -18.11 -6.62 4.18
CA LEU A 136 -18.20 -5.90 5.45
C LEU A 136 -19.39 -4.94 5.52
N GLN A 137 -20.15 -4.78 4.45
CA GLN A 137 -21.26 -3.82 4.35
C GLN A 137 -20.83 -2.41 4.78
N CYS A 138 -19.62 -2.00 4.41
CA CYS A 138 -19.03 -0.69 4.69
C CYS A 138 -18.99 0.19 3.44
N VAL A 139 -18.86 1.49 3.61
CA VAL A 139 -18.49 2.38 2.53
C VAL A 139 -16.97 2.32 2.39
N CYS A 140 -16.48 1.83 1.24
CA CYS A 140 -15.06 1.84 0.93
C CYS A 140 -14.74 3.04 0.05
N ILE A 141 -13.71 3.80 0.38
CA ILE A 141 -13.31 5.00 -0.36
C ILE A 141 -11.83 4.85 -0.74
N ASP A 142 -11.59 4.72 -2.03
CA ASP A 142 -10.25 4.57 -2.60
C ASP A 142 -9.71 5.93 -3.05
N VAL A 143 -8.51 6.29 -2.61
CA VAL A 143 -7.93 7.62 -2.78
C VAL A 143 -6.84 7.60 -3.85
N ASP A 144 -7.04 8.37 -4.93
CA ASP A 144 -6.07 8.57 -6.01
C ASP A 144 -5.12 9.74 -5.67
N TYR A 145 -4.26 9.52 -4.68
CA TYR A 145 -3.30 10.53 -4.25
C TYR A 145 -2.25 10.82 -5.33
N ARG A 146 -1.73 12.05 -5.35
CA ARG A 146 -0.75 12.49 -6.35
C ARG A 146 0.59 11.77 -6.18
N LEU A 147 1.19 11.41 -7.32
CA LEU A 147 2.35 10.52 -7.39
C LEU A 147 3.67 11.27 -7.60
N ALA A 148 4.72 10.70 -7.04
CA ALA A 148 6.11 11.07 -7.35
C ALA A 148 6.51 10.52 -8.76
N PRO A 149 7.49 11.11 -9.43
CA PRO A 149 8.36 12.21 -8.98
C PRO A 149 7.77 13.61 -9.16
N GLU A 150 6.61 13.75 -9.80
CA GLU A 150 5.97 15.05 -10.04
C GLU A 150 5.55 15.70 -8.72
N HIS A 151 5.02 14.88 -7.82
CA HIS A 151 4.56 15.28 -6.50
C HIS A 151 5.31 14.47 -5.43
N LYS A 152 6.46 15.04 -5.01
CA LYS A 152 7.33 14.42 -4.00
C LYS A 152 6.73 14.51 -2.61
N PHE A 153 7.34 13.80 -1.66
CA PHE A 153 7.05 13.99 -0.23
C PHE A 153 7.06 15.50 0.13
N PRO A 154 6.08 15.99 0.89
CA PRO A 154 5.03 15.24 1.60
C PRO A 154 3.70 15.08 0.85
N THR A 155 3.58 15.45 -0.44
CA THR A 155 2.31 15.60 -1.16
C THR A 155 1.37 14.39 -1.00
N ALA A 156 1.85 13.16 -1.16
CA ALA A 156 0.99 11.97 -1.02
C ALA A 156 0.43 11.82 0.41
N VAL A 157 1.20 12.19 1.43
CA VAL A 157 0.74 12.20 2.83
C VAL A 157 -0.34 13.26 3.03
N ASP A 158 -0.10 14.45 2.50
CA ASP A 158 -1.03 15.58 2.66
C ASP A 158 -2.34 15.33 1.90
N ASP A 159 -2.28 14.70 0.73
CA ASP A 159 -3.46 14.30 -0.04
C ASP A 159 -4.30 13.24 0.70
N CYS A 160 -3.66 12.21 1.27
CA CYS A 160 -4.35 11.19 2.06
C CYS A 160 -5.00 11.78 3.32
N TRP A 161 -4.32 12.71 3.97
CA TRP A 161 -4.87 13.45 5.09
C TRP A 161 -6.04 14.33 4.70
N ALA A 162 -5.91 15.08 3.60
CA ALA A 162 -6.99 15.93 3.08
C ALA A 162 -8.22 15.09 2.71
N ALA A 163 -8.02 13.93 2.07
CA ALA A 163 -9.10 13.02 1.72
C ALA A 163 -9.85 12.52 2.96
N LEU A 164 -9.13 12.05 4.00
CA LEU A 164 -9.76 11.63 5.26
C LEU A 164 -10.53 12.77 5.91
N SER A 165 -9.97 13.97 5.96
CA SER A 165 -10.63 15.17 6.52
C SER A 165 -11.89 15.51 5.72
N TRP A 166 -11.81 15.55 4.40
CA TRP A 166 -12.94 15.81 3.52
C TRP A 166 -14.07 14.77 3.67
N ILE A 167 -13.72 13.48 3.80
CA ILE A 167 -14.69 12.42 4.07
C ILE A 167 -15.44 12.70 5.37
N ARG A 168 -14.72 13.05 6.44
CA ARG A 168 -15.30 13.29 7.76
C ARG A 168 -16.16 14.56 7.82
N ASP A 169 -15.65 15.65 7.24
CA ASP A 169 -16.24 16.98 7.39
C ASP A 169 -17.34 17.25 6.36
N THR A 170 -17.21 16.67 5.17
CA THR A 170 -18.10 16.98 4.03
C THR A 170 -19.02 15.80 3.68
N LYS A 171 -18.49 14.57 3.61
CA LYS A 171 -19.23 13.42 3.08
C LYS A 171 -19.96 12.58 4.13
N ALA A 172 -19.61 12.73 5.40
CA ALA A 172 -20.15 11.88 6.45
C ALA A 172 -21.69 11.83 6.48
N LYS A 173 -22.35 12.98 6.35
CA LYS A 173 -23.81 13.07 6.36
C LYS A 173 -24.43 12.51 5.09
N GLU A 174 -23.88 12.85 3.93
CA GLU A 174 -24.37 12.43 2.62
C GLU A 174 -24.31 10.91 2.45
N LEU A 175 -23.19 10.31 2.78
CA LEU A 175 -22.95 8.88 2.67
C LEU A 175 -23.42 8.09 3.92
N LYS A 176 -23.99 8.75 4.93
CA LYS A 176 -24.45 8.16 6.20
C LYS A 176 -23.32 7.37 6.91
N LEU A 177 -22.17 8.00 7.07
CA LEU A 177 -20.97 7.38 7.64
C LEU A 177 -20.99 7.39 9.17
N ASP A 178 -20.54 6.31 9.79
CA ASP A 178 -20.24 6.25 11.22
C ASP A 178 -18.79 6.67 11.48
N LEU A 179 -18.61 7.90 11.90
CA LEU A 179 -17.28 8.47 12.15
C LEU A 179 -16.55 7.85 13.35
N ASN A 180 -17.21 7.01 14.15
CA ASN A 180 -16.56 6.22 15.19
C ASN A 180 -16.07 4.85 14.66
N ARG A 181 -16.46 4.47 13.45
CA ARG A 181 -16.07 3.23 12.78
C ARG A 181 -15.35 3.52 11.47
N VAL A 182 -14.37 4.41 11.51
CA VAL A 182 -13.48 4.72 10.37
C VAL A 182 -12.22 3.90 10.49
N ALA A 183 -11.88 3.16 9.45
CA ALA A 183 -10.62 2.45 9.30
C ALA A 183 -9.83 3.02 8.12
N VAL A 184 -8.51 2.98 8.21
CA VAL A 184 -7.61 3.27 7.10
C VAL A 184 -6.79 2.03 6.78
N GLY A 185 -6.37 1.88 5.53
CA GLY A 185 -5.50 0.78 5.17
C GLY A 185 -4.96 0.87 3.75
N GLY A 186 -4.08 -0.05 3.44
CA GLY A 186 -3.45 -0.16 2.13
C GLY A 186 -2.25 -1.08 2.14
N ALA A 187 -1.69 -1.30 0.96
CA ALA A 187 -0.55 -2.18 0.76
C ALA A 187 0.73 -1.38 0.45
N SER A 188 1.89 -1.85 0.97
CA SER A 188 3.20 -1.27 0.64
C SER A 188 3.26 0.23 0.95
N ALA A 189 3.43 1.09 -0.06
CA ALA A 189 3.32 2.54 0.08
C ALA A 189 1.98 2.97 0.70
N GLY A 190 0.87 2.32 0.36
CA GLY A 190 -0.44 2.58 0.98
C GLY A 190 -0.48 2.20 2.46
N GLY A 191 0.23 1.12 2.84
CA GLY A 191 0.43 0.75 4.25
C GLY A 191 1.22 1.80 5.02
N HIS A 192 2.26 2.37 4.40
CA HIS A 192 2.99 3.52 4.95
C HIS A 192 2.07 4.72 5.19
N LEU A 193 1.33 5.14 4.14
CA LEU A 193 0.41 6.28 4.22
C LEU A 193 -0.64 6.08 5.31
N SER A 194 -1.16 4.85 5.44
CA SER A 194 -2.14 4.48 6.48
C SER A 194 -1.55 4.58 7.89
N ALA A 195 -0.33 4.10 8.10
CA ALA A 195 0.37 4.22 9.38
C ALA A 195 0.60 5.70 9.74
N VAL A 196 1.05 6.52 8.79
CA VAL A 196 1.26 7.95 9.00
C VAL A 196 -0.06 8.65 9.37
N VAL A 197 -1.13 8.40 8.60
CA VAL A 197 -2.46 8.97 8.87
C VAL A 197 -2.99 8.53 10.24
N ALA A 198 -2.74 7.29 10.66
CA ALA A 198 -3.14 6.81 12.00
C ALA A 198 -2.42 7.58 13.12
N HIS A 199 -1.13 7.88 12.98
CA HIS A 199 -0.41 8.75 13.92
C HIS A 199 -1.00 10.18 13.94
N MET A 200 -1.29 10.75 12.77
CA MET A 200 -1.89 12.09 12.68
C MET A 200 -3.27 12.14 13.35
N CYS A 201 -4.11 11.12 13.13
CA CYS A 201 -5.42 11.00 13.80
C CYS A 201 -5.26 10.99 15.32
N ARG A 202 -4.36 10.16 15.85
CA ARG A 202 -4.08 10.08 17.29
C ARG A 202 -3.62 11.42 17.86
N ASP A 203 -2.68 12.10 17.17
CA ASP A 203 -2.10 13.37 17.64
C ASP A 203 -3.12 14.52 17.67
N LEU A 204 -4.12 14.46 16.78
CA LEU A 204 -5.20 15.44 16.70
C LEU A 204 -6.48 15.02 17.45
N GLY A 205 -6.46 13.87 18.12
CA GLY A 205 -7.64 13.34 18.83
C GLY A 205 -8.80 12.96 17.93
N ILE A 206 -8.53 12.64 16.67
CA ILE A 206 -9.54 12.21 15.69
C ILE A 206 -9.76 10.70 15.85
N PRO A 207 -10.99 10.23 16.13
CA PRO A 207 -11.27 8.82 16.27
C PRO A 207 -10.92 8.03 15.01
N LEU A 208 -10.11 6.98 15.16
CA LEU A 208 -9.85 5.96 14.16
C LEU A 208 -10.08 4.59 14.80
N ALA A 209 -10.91 3.76 14.18
CA ALA A 209 -11.30 2.47 14.74
C ALA A 209 -10.26 1.38 14.48
N PHE A 210 -9.57 1.45 13.32
CA PHE A 210 -8.68 0.37 12.89
C PHE A 210 -7.71 0.83 11.81
N GLN A 211 -6.55 0.15 11.71
CA GLN A 211 -5.62 0.27 10.60
C GLN A 211 -5.27 -1.12 10.03
N LEU A 212 -5.37 -1.28 8.70
CA LEU A 212 -5.02 -2.50 7.99
C LEU A 212 -3.76 -2.25 7.16
N LEU A 213 -2.64 -2.79 7.61
CA LEU A 213 -1.33 -2.54 7.03
C LEU A 213 -0.82 -3.81 6.34
N ALA A 214 -0.90 -3.85 5.01
CA ALA A 214 -0.41 -4.98 4.25
C ALA A 214 1.00 -4.68 3.71
N VAL A 215 1.99 -5.49 4.11
CA VAL A 215 3.41 -5.35 3.73
C VAL A 215 3.89 -3.89 3.77
N PRO A 216 3.68 -3.16 4.90
CA PRO A 216 3.88 -1.73 4.95
C PRO A 216 5.35 -1.33 4.90
N VAL A 217 5.67 -0.18 4.27
CA VAL A 217 6.95 0.49 4.47
C VAL A 217 6.87 1.26 5.80
N CYS A 218 7.78 0.98 6.72
CA CYS A 218 7.81 1.60 8.03
C CYS A 218 9.10 2.38 8.33
N ASP A 219 10.21 2.05 7.66
CA ASP A 219 11.52 2.69 7.87
C ASP A 219 12.26 2.93 6.55
N MET A 220 12.38 4.17 6.11
CA MET A 220 13.15 4.54 4.92
C MET A 220 14.64 4.82 5.21
N HIS A 221 15.09 4.63 6.47
CA HIS A 221 16.48 4.86 6.88
C HIS A 221 17.38 3.64 6.72
N VAL A 222 16.89 2.62 6.08
CA VAL A 222 17.61 1.36 5.84
C VAL A 222 18.74 1.50 4.81
N PHE A 223 18.70 2.54 3.99
CA PHE A 223 19.73 2.80 2.99
C PHE A 223 20.51 4.08 3.29
N THR A 224 21.78 4.10 2.87
CA THR A 224 22.60 5.31 2.87
C THR A 224 22.16 6.29 1.78
N PRO A 225 22.58 7.57 1.82
CA PRO A 225 22.33 8.51 0.72
C PRO A 225 22.87 8.05 -0.63
N THR A 226 23.92 7.22 -0.64
CA THR A 226 24.50 6.62 -1.85
C THR A 226 23.76 5.37 -2.32
N GLY A 227 22.70 4.96 -1.61
CA GLY A 227 21.85 3.83 -2.00
C GLY A 227 22.35 2.45 -1.56
N GLN A 228 23.28 2.36 -0.64
CA GLN A 228 23.74 1.10 -0.06
C GLN A 228 22.90 0.76 1.17
N LEU A 229 22.71 -0.53 1.43
CA LEU A 229 22.14 -0.96 2.71
C LEU A 229 23.08 -0.53 3.85
N ARG A 230 22.52 0.11 4.87
CA ARG A 230 23.29 0.55 6.04
C ARG A 230 23.83 -0.67 6.82
N GLU A 231 25.04 -0.57 7.28
CA GLU A 231 25.66 -1.64 8.11
C GLU A 231 24.89 -1.85 9.41
N ASP A 232 24.37 -0.76 10.00
CA ASP A 232 23.58 -0.75 11.23
C ASP A 232 22.08 -1.00 11.01
N CYS A 233 21.64 -1.37 9.80
CA CYS A 233 20.26 -1.73 9.54
C CYS A 233 19.82 -2.88 10.46
N PRO A 234 18.78 -2.70 11.30
CA PRO A 234 18.38 -3.69 12.29
C PRO A 234 17.56 -4.84 11.72
N TYR A 235 17.20 -4.77 10.43
CA TYR A 235 16.26 -5.68 9.78
C TYR A 235 17.02 -6.72 8.95
N GLU A 236 16.98 -7.97 9.41
CA GLU A 236 17.66 -9.08 8.71
C GLU A 236 17.00 -9.37 7.36
N SER A 237 15.69 -9.15 7.24
CA SER A 237 14.98 -9.35 5.99
C SER A 237 15.56 -8.55 4.81
N TYR A 238 16.17 -7.39 5.06
CA TYR A 238 16.84 -6.62 4.00
C TYR A 238 18.11 -7.31 3.50
N ARG A 239 18.85 -8.04 4.36
CA ARG A 239 20.02 -8.81 3.97
C ARG A 239 19.64 -10.11 3.28
N GLU A 240 18.71 -10.84 3.88
CA GLU A 240 18.22 -12.12 3.34
C GLU A 240 17.55 -11.94 1.97
N MET A 241 16.71 -10.91 1.84
CA MET A 241 15.88 -10.66 0.68
C MET A 241 16.43 -9.57 -0.26
N TYR A 242 17.70 -9.22 -0.16
CA TYR A 242 18.31 -8.11 -0.90
C TYR A 242 18.06 -8.22 -2.42
N HIS A 243 18.15 -9.44 -2.95
CA HIS A 243 17.96 -9.75 -4.38
C HIS A 243 16.64 -10.50 -4.65
N THR A 244 15.69 -10.44 -3.73
CA THR A 244 14.40 -11.13 -3.90
C THR A 244 13.57 -10.55 -5.06
N VAL A 245 12.52 -11.27 -5.41
CA VAL A 245 11.53 -10.80 -6.39
C VAL A 245 10.14 -10.79 -5.73
N PRO A 246 9.26 -9.91 -6.14
CA PRO A 246 9.36 -8.88 -7.17
C PRO A 246 9.97 -7.55 -6.66
N LEU A 247 10.34 -7.46 -5.38
CA LEU A 247 10.82 -6.24 -4.72
C LEU A 247 12.26 -6.40 -4.20
N PRO A 248 13.29 -6.39 -5.08
CA PRO A 248 14.67 -6.33 -4.62
C PRO A 248 15.00 -4.95 -3.99
N ALA A 249 16.05 -4.90 -3.19
CA ALA A 249 16.51 -3.67 -2.53
C ALA A 249 16.76 -2.53 -3.53
N GLU A 250 17.29 -2.82 -4.72
CA GLU A 250 17.50 -1.85 -5.79
C GLU A 250 16.19 -1.14 -6.20
N ARG A 251 15.11 -1.91 -6.33
CA ARG A 251 13.80 -1.36 -6.66
C ARG A 251 13.24 -0.50 -5.52
N MET A 252 13.47 -0.89 -4.29
CA MET A 252 13.08 -0.07 -3.13
C MET A 252 13.84 1.26 -3.10
N MET A 253 15.16 1.23 -3.29
CA MET A 253 15.99 2.43 -3.37
C MET A 253 15.49 3.37 -4.47
N TRP A 254 15.14 2.81 -5.62
CA TRP A 254 14.58 3.57 -6.73
C TRP A 254 13.27 4.27 -6.33
N PHE A 255 12.34 3.57 -5.67
CA PHE A 255 11.10 4.17 -5.16
C PHE A 255 11.37 5.29 -4.15
N HIS A 256 12.23 5.04 -3.18
CA HIS A 256 12.60 6.04 -2.18
C HIS A 256 13.19 7.30 -2.82
N SER A 257 14.08 7.13 -3.82
CA SER A 257 14.68 8.27 -4.52
C SER A 257 13.65 9.12 -5.28
N LYS A 258 12.60 8.50 -5.83
CA LYS A 258 11.52 9.22 -6.52
C LYS A 258 10.60 9.94 -5.55
N PHE A 259 10.19 9.25 -4.48
CA PHE A 259 9.31 9.80 -3.46
C PHE A 259 9.92 11.00 -2.74
N LEU A 260 11.19 10.91 -2.36
CA LEU A 260 11.88 11.94 -1.59
C LEU A 260 12.58 13.01 -2.46
N GLY A 261 12.83 12.71 -3.71
CA GLY A 261 13.51 13.60 -4.67
C GLY A 261 14.93 13.17 -5.04
N SER A 262 15.47 13.74 -6.12
CA SER A 262 16.75 13.34 -6.72
C SER A 262 17.98 13.62 -5.85
N SER A 263 17.90 14.58 -4.97
CA SER A 263 18.80 14.72 -3.86
C SER A 263 18.11 14.05 -2.69
N ARG A 264 18.52 12.81 -2.35
CA ARG A 264 18.29 12.35 -0.99
C ARG A 264 18.92 13.44 -0.12
N PRO A 265 18.14 14.10 0.74
CA PRO A 265 18.74 15.08 1.63
C PRO A 265 19.82 14.35 2.42
N SER A 266 20.97 15.00 2.61
CA SER A 266 21.96 14.59 3.63
C SER A 266 21.33 14.44 5.01
N GLU A 267 20.13 14.89 5.17
CA GLU A 267 19.19 14.76 6.28
C GLU A 267 18.79 13.31 6.60
N PHE A 268 19.00 12.33 5.70
CA PHE A 268 18.83 10.92 6.07
C PHE A 268 19.85 10.43 7.09
N ASP A 269 20.98 11.08 7.18
CA ASP A 269 22.02 10.70 8.11
C ASP A 269 21.96 11.48 9.45
N GLU A 270 21.08 12.52 9.54
CA GLU A 270 20.99 13.36 10.74
C GLU A 270 19.55 13.50 11.28
N PRO A 271 19.33 13.34 12.60
CA PRO A 271 18.07 13.69 13.23
C PRO A 271 17.89 15.23 13.29
N PRO A 272 16.66 15.77 13.21
CA PRO A 272 15.40 15.05 13.27
C PRO A 272 14.86 14.73 11.89
N ILE A 273 14.69 13.43 11.65
CA ILE A 273 14.06 12.97 10.42
C ILE A 273 12.55 13.03 10.60
N ASP A 274 11.85 13.56 9.60
CA ASP A 274 10.39 13.61 9.63
C ASP A 274 9.84 12.17 9.75
N TRP A 275 9.19 11.87 10.86
CA TRP A 275 8.60 10.57 11.15
C TRP A 275 7.53 10.18 10.11
N LYS A 276 6.97 11.13 9.38
CA LYS A 276 6.06 10.86 8.26
C LYS A 276 6.76 10.16 7.08
N VAL A 277 8.07 10.20 7.02
CA VAL A 277 8.87 9.40 6.08
C VAL A 277 9.03 7.98 6.60
N SER A 278 9.19 7.82 7.91
CA SER A 278 9.44 6.53 8.57
C SER A 278 8.59 6.42 9.84
N PRO A 279 7.33 5.95 9.74
CA PRO A 279 6.40 5.97 10.87
C PRO A 279 6.89 5.19 12.10
N ILE A 280 7.78 4.23 11.94
CA ILE A 280 8.41 3.54 13.07
C ILE A 280 9.25 4.47 13.95
N ARG A 281 9.67 5.63 13.44
CA ARG A 281 10.48 6.63 14.14
C ARG A 281 9.65 7.70 14.85
N ALA A 282 8.34 7.59 14.81
CA ALA A 282 7.47 8.44 15.62
C ALA A 282 7.81 8.30 17.11
N THR A 283 7.72 9.40 17.84
CA THR A 283 8.12 9.45 19.26
C THR A 283 7.10 8.81 20.20
N LYS A 284 5.84 8.67 19.75
CA LYS A 284 4.74 8.13 20.55
C LYS A 284 4.01 7.03 19.78
N PHE A 285 3.70 5.95 20.45
CA PHE A 285 2.90 4.83 19.91
C PHE A 285 1.67 4.53 20.75
N GLU A 286 1.54 5.18 21.91
CA GLU A 286 0.38 5.06 22.78
C GLU A 286 -0.85 5.65 22.10
N GLY A 287 -1.99 4.98 22.27
CA GLY A 287 -3.29 5.46 21.79
C GLY A 287 -3.48 5.38 20.26
N LEU A 288 -2.60 4.69 19.54
CA LEU A 288 -2.84 4.37 18.14
C LEU A 288 -4.03 3.43 18.01
N ALA A 289 -4.80 3.60 16.93
CA ALA A 289 -5.87 2.68 16.57
C ALA A 289 -5.32 1.25 16.44
N PRO A 290 -6.09 0.21 16.85
CA PRO A 290 -5.68 -1.17 16.65
C PRO A 290 -5.27 -1.45 15.21
N ALA A 291 -4.24 -2.31 15.03
CA ALA A 291 -3.72 -2.66 13.72
C ALA A 291 -3.78 -4.15 13.44
N LEU A 292 -4.07 -4.52 12.20
CA LEU A 292 -3.72 -5.82 11.62
C LEU A 292 -2.63 -5.60 10.58
N ILE A 293 -1.50 -6.25 10.78
CA ILE A 293 -0.31 -6.09 9.94
C ILE A 293 -0.02 -7.43 9.27
N PHE A 294 -0.16 -7.47 7.96
CA PHE A 294 0.32 -8.61 7.17
C PHE A 294 1.74 -8.36 6.71
N THR A 295 2.62 -9.35 6.90
CA THR A 295 3.96 -9.35 6.35
C THR A 295 4.18 -10.58 5.47
N ALA A 296 5.07 -10.49 4.49
CA ALA A 296 5.40 -11.58 3.59
C ALA A 296 6.80 -12.14 3.95
N GLU A 297 6.94 -13.47 4.00
CA GLU A 297 8.22 -14.07 4.40
C GLU A 297 9.37 -13.69 3.46
N MET A 298 9.07 -13.60 2.15
CA MET A 298 10.05 -13.37 1.09
C MET A 298 10.16 -11.89 0.70
N ASP A 299 9.93 -10.98 1.68
CA ASP A 299 9.87 -9.54 1.48
C ASP A 299 10.95 -8.84 2.31
N PRO A 300 11.74 -7.92 1.77
CA PRO A 300 12.66 -7.10 2.55
C PRO A 300 11.95 -6.26 3.62
N LEU A 301 10.68 -5.85 3.40
CA LEU A 301 9.88 -5.05 4.35
C LEU A 301 9.33 -5.85 5.54
N ARG A 302 9.54 -7.18 5.55
CA ARG A 302 9.01 -8.09 6.57
C ARG A 302 9.31 -7.60 7.99
N ASP A 303 10.59 -7.44 8.29
CA ASP A 303 11.04 -7.21 9.67
C ASP A 303 10.70 -5.79 10.16
N GLU A 304 10.68 -4.79 9.30
CA GLU A 304 10.28 -3.43 9.71
C GLU A 304 8.77 -3.33 9.97
N GLY A 305 7.95 -4.04 9.20
CA GLY A 305 6.50 -4.13 9.46
C GLY A 305 6.20 -4.80 10.79
N GLU A 306 6.91 -5.89 11.11
CA GLU A 306 6.78 -6.58 12.40
C GLU A 306 7.34 -5.74 13.56
N ALA A 307 8.45 -5.04 13.35
CA ALA A 307 9.01 -4.11 14.34
C ALA A 307 8.05 -2.96 14.68
N TYR A 308 7.33 -2.45 13.67
CA TYR A 308 6.30 -1.44 13.88
C TYR A 308 5.17 -1.97 14.77
N GLY A 309 4.64 -3.16 14.46
CA GLY A 309 3.60 -3.79 15.28
C GLY A 309 4.07 -4.12 16.70
N LYS A 310 5.30 -4.58 16.86
CA LYS A 310 5.93 -4.82 18.16
C LYS A 310 6.00 -3.52 18.98
N LYS A 311 6.44 -2.42 18.37
CA LYS A 311 6.53 -1.10 19.02
C LYS A 311 5.15 -0.58 19.44
N MET A 312 4.11 -0.82 18.64
CA MET A 312 2.72 -0.53 19.04
C MET A 312 2.33 -1.30 20.30
N ASN A 313 2.58 -2.61 20.33
CA ASN A 313 2.24 -3.47 21.47
C ASN A 313 3.00 -3.08 22.75
N GLU A 314 4.29 -2.76 22.63
CA GLU A 314 5.12 -2.29 23.75
C GLU A 314 4.61 -0.98 24.35
N ALA A 315 3.99 -0.13 23.53
CA ALA A 315 3.36 1.13 23.95
C ALA A 315 1.89 0.97 24.41
N GLY A 316 1.38 -0.26 24.46
CA GLY A 316 -0.01 -0.54 24.87
C GLY A 316 -1.07 -0.31 23.77
N SER A 317 -0.67 0.00 22.56
CA SER A 317 -1.55 0.00 21.37
C SER A 317 -1.57 -1.41 20.75
N LYS A 318 -2.76 -1.91 20.41
CA LYS A 318 -2.92 -3.30 19.95
C LYS A 318 -2.49 -3.45 18.50
N ALA A 319 -1.59 -4.40 18.22
CA ALA A 319 -1.26 -4.83 16.87
C ALA A 319 -1.21 -6.36 16.79
N GLU A 320 -1.92 -6.92 15.83
CA GLU A 320 -1.80 -8.31 15.43
C GLU A 320 -0.94 -8.37 14.17
N MET A 321 0.04 -9.28 14.15
CA MET A 321 0.96 -9.46 13.03
C MET A 321 0.81 -10.86 12.45
N ILE A 322 0.59 -10.96 11.15
CA ILE A 322 0.44 -12.23 10.45
C ILE A 322 1.51 -12.29 9.35
N ARG A 323 2.53 -13.16 9.53
CA ARG A 323 3.50 -13.46 8.49
C ARG A 323 3.00 -14.55 7.57
N VAL A 324 2.86 -14.23 6.28
CA VAL A 324 2.46 -15.20 5.27
C VAL A 324 3.69 -15.94 4.74
N LYS A 325 3.72 -17.24 5.00
CA LYS A 325 4.87 -18.11 4.71
C LYS A 325 5.04 -18.29 3.19
N GLY A 326 6.28 -18.21 2.73
CA GLY A 326 6.63 -18.38 1.31
C GLY A 326 6.11 -17.28 0.37
N ALA A 327 5.39 -16.30 0.91
CA ALA A 327 4.78 -15.24 0.13
C ALA A 327 5.78 -14.13 -0.21
N PRO A 328 5.71 -13.57 -1.43
CA PRO A 328 6.48 -12.37 -1.83
C PRO A 328 5.80 -11.08 -1.42
N HIS A 329 6.49 -9.96 -1.62
CA HIS A 329 5.89 -8.65 -1.55
C HIS A 329 4.63 -8.54 -2.41
N THR A 330 3.56 -7.94 -1.87
CA THR A 330 2.24 -7.79 -2.52
C THR A 330 1.57 -9.11 -2.91
N PHE A 331 1.80 -10.19 -2.14
CA PHE A 331 1.20 -11.51 -2.41
C PHE A 331 -0.33 -11.47 -2.59
N MET A 332 -1.01 -10.51 -1.94
CA MET A 332 -2.46 -10.35 -1.99
C MET A 332 -3.01 -9.98 -3.38
N ILE A 333 -2.13 -9.55 -4.31
CA ILE A 333 -2.53 -9.29 -5.71
C ILE A 333 -2.31 -10.51 -6.61
N HIS A 334 -1.68 -11.57 -6.10
CA HIS A 334 -1.38 -12.80 -6.82
C HIS A 334 -2.31 -13.91 -6.34
N GLU A 335 -3.55 -13.91 -6.78
CA GLU A 335 -4.41 -15.07 -6.52
C GLU A 335 -3.99 -16.24 -7.43
N PRO A 336 -3.97 -17.47 -6.91
CA PRO A 336 -3.73 -18.65 -7.74
C PRO A 336 -4.80 -18.75 -8.84
N VAL A 337 -4.36 -19.00 -10.06
CA VAL A 337 -5.20 -19.27 -11.22
C VAL A 337 -5.75 -20.69 -11.14
#